data_85223c9b0a10427dbfcfd6815a6c79f9
#
_entry.id   85223c9b0a10427dbfcfd6815a6c79f9
#
_cell.length_a   1.000
_cell.length_b   1.000
_cell.length_c   1.000
_cell.angle_alpha   90.00
_cell.angle_beta   90.00
_cell.angle_gamma   90.00
#
_symmetry.space_group_name_H-M   'P 1'
#
loop_
_entity.id
_entity.type
_entity.pdbx_description
1 polymer ?
#
loop_
_entity_poly.entity_id
_entity_poly.type
_entity_poly.pdbx_seq_one_letter_code
_entity_poly.pdbx_strand_id
1 'polypeptide(L)'
;TTSWNKLILKEFWDRNHFEFPERILYEDIPVTIPMHYLANNVTMVQDVCYRWRIRDGANKSITQRADDFTNMRDRITVLRMVDKFFEENVKEQELWDAKYYKWLYIDLMIYVNNCIYLSDNRTLEMMKIIKDYIEETIPLETIDKLPVLYREKYVALMNLDEKRLVKLRQYEVDNYKNLKIVKKGNKYIGKFPKAIVTGDKADMTEALDQWRLTQLIYDVAWQKEQCVIEGYVFLRGLSVPNVNVQKLSAHLVCLSTGEKIPLEIQSIKSQYAQKKFGLKIDNETKQIHLANYKGCGYRIILDAAKIRELKLDGEYHILLTYERDRWKKETILRGILKSLGNKLDKKTYFKDHMLIELSKSYRYDFKVKISQKNIELNDMKLDGDQLRLKLSEKVDALYEAKDAHNAEILKAAITQEDVSVDISDIPENKRYIAVKKGNL
;
A
#
# COMPACT_ATOMS: atom_id res chain seq x y z
N THR A 1 4.56 10.50 -12.79
CA THR A 1 5.04 11.07 -14.06
C THR A 1 5.49 9.96 -15.01
N THR A 2 4.59 9.18 -15.55
CA THR A 2 4.86 8.17 -16.58
C THR A 2 3.93 8.43 -17.75
N SER A 3 4.38 8.21 -18.98
CA SER A 3 3.56 8.41 -20.19
C SER A 3 2.55 7.28 -20.41
N TRP A 4 2.85 6.08 -20.01
CA TRP A 4 2.17 4.84 -20.37
C TRP A 4 0.82 4.58 -19.67
N ASN A 5 0.40 5.38 -18.71
CA ASN A 5 -0.87 5.21 -17.96
C ASN A 5 -1.82 6.40 -18.15
N LYS A 6 -1.79 7.07 -19.30
CA LYS A 6 -2.54 8.29 -19.56
C LYS A 6 -3.31 8.22 -20.89
N LEU A 7 -4.50 8.80 -20.88
CA LEU A 7 -5.22 9.21 -22.06
C LEU A 7 -5.20 10.73 -22.10
N ILE A 8 -4.83 11.29 -23.24
CA ILE A 8 -4.61 12.72 -23.40
C ILE A 8 -5.47 13.17 -24.59
N LEU A 9 -6.20 14.26 -24.41
CA LEU A 9 -6.96 14.86 -25.51
C LEU A 9 -5.99 15.37 -26.60
N LYS A 10 -6.25 15.00 -27.86
CA LYS A 10 -5.39 15.39 -28.97
C LYS A 10 -5.26 16.90 -29.11
N GLU A 11 -6.35 17.64 -28.97
CA GLU A 11 -6.35 19.11 -29.02
C GLU A 11 -5.47 19.73 -27.93
N PHE A 12 -5.46 19.17 -26.73
CA PHE A 12 -4.59 19.62 -25.65
C PHE A 12 -3.12 19.35 -25.97
N TRP A 13 -2.81 18.19 -26.52
CA TRP A 13 -1.47 17.82 -26.96
C TRP A 13 -0.96 18.76 -28.06
N ASP A 14 -1.74 18.94 -29.13
CA ASP A 14 -1.37 19.74 -30.29
C ASP A 14 -1.20 21.23 -29.93
N ARG A 15 -2.13 21.78 -29.12
CA ARG A 15 -2.10 23.18 -28.70
C ARG A 15 -0.87 23.54 -27.86
N ASN A 16 -0.37 22.61 -27.06
CA ASN A 16 0.80 22.83 -26.21
C ASN A 16 2.10 22.33 -26.85
N HIS A 17 2.05 21.86 -28.10
CA HIS A 17 3.21 21.39 -28.86
C HIS A 17 4.06 20.36 -28.09
N PHE A 18 3.39 19.41 -27.42
CA PHE A 18 4.14 18.38 -26.69
C PHE A 18 4.82 17.42 -27.66
N GLU A 19 6.13 17.25 -27.46
CA GLU A 19 6.95 16.32 -28.22
C GLU A 19 7.91 15.58 -27.28
N PHE A 20 8.06 14.28 -27.48
CA PHE A 20 9.05 13.51 -26.74
C PHE A 20 10.44 13.76 -27.33
N PRO A 21 11.43 14.14 -26.52
CA PRO A 21 12.80 14.30 -26.99
C PRO A 21 13.34 12.95 -27.49
N GLU A 22 14.03 12.98 -28.63
CA GLU A 22 14.59 11.78 -29.23
C GLU A 22 15.98 11.46 -28.65
N ARG A 23 16.34 10.18 -28.67
CA ARG A 23 17.68 9.65 -28.36
C ARG A 23 18.19 9.98 -26.94
N ILE A 24 17.27 10.14 -26.00
CA ILE A 24 17.56 10.38 -24.60
C ILE A 24 16.71 9.44 -23.72
N LEU A 25 17.28 8.95 -22.64
CA LEU A 25 16.51 8.17 -21.65
C LEU A 25 15.63 9.11 -20.80
N TYR A 26 14.50 8.59 -20.31
CA TYR A 26 13.56 9.35 -19.49
C TYR A 26 12.83 10.48 -20.24
N GLU A 27 12.65 10.29 -21.50
CA GLU A 27 11.96 11.19 -22.45
C GLU A 27 10.54 11.59 -21.98
N ASP A 28 9.95 10.79 -21.11
CA ASP A 28 8.62 11.05 -20.57
C ASP A 28 8.60 12.16 -19.49
N ILE A 29 9.69 12.43 -18.81
CA ILE A 29 9.76 13.43 -17.72
C ILE A 29 9.52 14.85 -18.22
N PRO A 30 10.25 15.36 -19.24
CA PRO A 30 10.09 16.73 -19.73
C PRO A 30 8.77 16.97 -20.44
N VAL A 31 8.01 15.93 -20.76
CA VAL A 31 6.67 16.04 -21.34
C VAL A 31 5.59 15.94 -20.26
N THR A 32 5.66 14.92 -19.43
CA THR A 32 4.56 14.63 -18.48
C THR A 32 4.47 15.61 -17.33
N ILE A 33 5.58 16.23 -16.89
CA ILE A 33 5.53 17.25 -15.83
C ILE A 33 4.88 18.54 -16.34
N PRO A 34 5.34 19.16 -17.46
CA PRO A 34 4.64 20.29 -18.06
C PRO A 34 3.17 20.02 -18.37
N MET A 35 2.88 18.86 -18.90
CA MET A 35 1.51 18.47 -19.23
C MET A 35 0.58 18.48 -18.00
N HIS A 36 1.03 17.99 -16.83
CA HIS A 36 0.23 18.06 -15.61
C HIS A 36 0.03 19.49 -15.10
N TYR A 37 1.02 20.36 -15.28
CA TYR A 37 0.91 21.77 -14.91
C TYR A 37 -0.07 22.53 -15.79
N LEU A 38 -0.02 22.29 -17.11
CA LEU A 38 -0.85 22.98 -18.10
C LEU A 38 -2.27 22.44 -18.20
N ALA A 39 -2.55 21.26 -17.63
CA ALA A 39 -3.88 20.64 -17.70
C ALA A 39 -4.88 21.34 -16.79
N ASN A 40 -5.99 21.83 -17.34
CA ASN A 40 -7.10 22.39 -16.57
C ASN A 40 -7.81 21.35 -15.69
N ASN A 41 -7.92 20.11 -16.20
CA ASN A 41 -8.61 19.02 -15.53
C ASN A 41 -7.85 17.72 -15.68
N VAL A 42 -7.72 16.99 -14.56
CA VAL A 42 -7.14 15.64 -14.53
C VAL A 42 -8.10 14.71 -13.81
N THR A 43 -8.53 13.64 -14.49
CA THR A 43 -9.39 12.61 -13.91
C THR A 43 -8.59 11.33 -13.69
N MET A 44 -8.76 10.70 -12.52
CA MET A 44 -8.14 9.41 -12.21
C MET A 44 -9.17 8.29 -12.29
N VAL A 45 -8.87 7.26 -13.07
CA VAL A 45 -9.63 6.01 -13.13
C VAL A 45 -9.02 5.04 -12.11
N GLN A 46 -9.88 4.38 -11.32
CA GLN A 46 -9.41 3.46 -10.27
C GLN A 46 -9.14 2.04 -10.78
N ASP A 47 -9.55 1.73 -12.01
CA ASP A 47 -9.34 0.42 -12.62
C ASP A 47 -7.87 0.16 -12.95
N VAL A 48 -7.50 -1.11 -12.97
CA VAL A 48 -6.14 -1.54 -13.35
C VAL A 48 -6.02 -1.55 -14.87
N CYS A 49 -5.69 -0.40 -15.46
CA CYS A 49 -5.52 -0.25 -16.91
C CYS A 49 -4.14 -0.67 -17.42
N TYR A 50 -3.15 -0.77 -16.56
CA TYR A 50 -1.77 -1.10 -16.93
C TYR A 50 -1.06 -1.96 -15.87
N ARG A 51 -0.31 -2.99 -16.33
CA ARG A 51 0.54 -3.83 -15.49
C ARG A 51 2.01 -3.64 -15.88
N TRP A 52 2.78 -3.00 -15.00
CA TRP A 52 4.22 -2.82 -15.20
C TRP A 52 4.97 -4.12 -14.89
N ARG A 53 5.75 -4.60 -15.86
CA ARG A 53 6.56 -5.83 -15.73
C ARG A 53 7.97 -5.50 -15.27
N ILE A 54 8.39 -6.09 -14.16
CA ILE A 54 9.80 -6.12 -13.75
C ILE A 54 10.52 -7.17 -14.62
N ARG A 55 11.63 -6.79 -15.21
CA ARG A 55 12.43 -7.69 -16.04
C ARG A 55 13.60 -8.23 -15.23
N ASP A 56 13.81 -9.55 -15.30
CA ASP A 56 14.94 -10.24 -14.67
C ASP A 56 16.04 -10.53 -15.71
N GLY A 57 17.29 -10.68 -15.24
CA GLY A 57 18.45 -11.06 -16.06
C GLY A 57 19.06 -9.92 -16.86
N ALA A 58 19.63 -10.25 -18.05
CA ALA A 58 20.42 -9.31 -18.87
C ALA A 58 19.60 -8.15 -19.48
N ASN A 59 18.29 -8.29 -19.60
CA ASN A 59 17.39 -7.30 -20.18
C ASN A 59 16.78 -6.36 -19.12
N LYS A 60 17.61 -5.82 -18.23
CA LYS A 60 17.17 -4.83 -17.23
C LYS A 60 16.52 -3.61 -17.87
N SER A 61 15.48 -3.07 -17.22
CA SER A 61 14.85 -1.80 -17.63
C SER A 61 15.82 -0.62 -17.43
N ILE A 62 15.54 0.50 -18.07
CA ILE A 62 16.33 1.74 -17.96
C ILE A 62 16.58 2.10 -16.49
N THR A 63 15.54 2.09 -15.64
CA THR A 63 15.65 2.42 -14.22
C THR A 63 16.43 1.39 -13.39
N GLN A 64 16.63 0.18 -13.90
CA GLN A 64 17.45 -0.86 -13.26
C GLN A 64 18.94 -0.77 -13.60
N ARG A 65 19.34 0.10 -14.55
CA ARG A 65 20.72 0.36 -15.00
C ARG A 65 21.27 1.66 -14.44
N ALA A 66 21.03 1.93 -13.16
CA ALA A 66 21.48 3.15 -12.51
C ALA A 66 23.01 3.19 -12.21
N ASP A 67 23.76 2.16 -12.57
CA ASP A 67 25.23 2.07 -12.61
C ASP A 67 25.82 2.60 -13.92
N ASP A 68 25.01 2.93 -14.92
CA ASP A 68 25.39 3.52 -16.19
C ASP A 68 25.40 5.04 -16.11
N PHE A 69 26.55 5.67 -16.33
CA PHE A 69 26.70 7.12 -16.28
C PHE A 69 26.03 7.84 -17.44
N THR A 70 25.85 7.21 -18.58
CA THR A 70 25.01 7.77 -19.67
C THR A 70 23.58 7.92 -19.18
N ASN A 71 23.06 6.90 -18.51
CA ASN A 71 21.74 6.93 -17.89
C ASN A 71 21.59 8.09 -16.89
N MET A 72 22.62 8.35 -16.04
CA MET A 72 22.61 9.45 -15.09
C MET A 72 22.68 10.82 -15.78
N ARG A 73 23.52 10.97 -16.79
CA ARG A 73 23.64 12.22 -17.56
C ARG A 73 22.34 12.53 -18.31
N ASP A 74 21.74 11.55 -18.93
CA ASP A 74 20.43 11.70 -19.56
C ASP A 74 19.35 12.15 -18.55
N ARG A 75 19.35 11.55 -17.34
CA ARG A 75 18.47 11.98 -16.27
C ARG A 75 18.66 13.46 -15.93
N ILE A 76 19.88 13.91 -15.72
CA ILE A 76 20.19 15.31 -15.41
C ILE A 76 19.77 16.22 -16.58
N THR A 77 20.00 15.79 -17.82
CA THR A 77 19.59 16.55 -19.00
C THR A 77 18.06 16.75 -19.06
N VAL A 78 17.28 15.71 -18.82
CA VAL A 78 15.81 15.87 -18.82
C VAL A 78 15.30 16.65 -17.60
N LEU A 79 16.01 16.60 -16.44
CA LEU A 79 15.68 17.47 -15.31
C LEU A 79 15.92 18.95 -15.66
N ARG A 80 17.02 19.29 -16.35
CA ARG A 80 17.30 20.65 -16.85
C ARG A 80 16.24 21.14 -17.84
N MET A 81 15.69 20.25 -18.69
CA MET A 81 14.58 20.61 -19.56
C MET A 81 13.32 21.03 -18.76
N VAL A 82 13.04 20.32 -17.68
CA VAL A 82 11.95 20.68 -16.76
C VAL A 82 12.27 21.96 -15.98
N ASP A 83 13.52 22.15 -15.54
CA ASP A 83 13.94 23.38 -14.86
C ASP A 83 13.68 24.60 -15.73
N LYS A 84 14.05 24.55 -17.02
CA LYS A 84 13.76 25.61 -17.99
C LYS A 84 12.25 25.87 -18.15
N PHE A 85 11.43 24.80 -18.25
CA PHE A 85 9.98 24.96 -18.29
C PHE A 85 9.46 25.68 -17.04
N PHE A 86 9.97 25.34 -15.86
CA PHE A 86 9.57 25.98 -14.60
C PHE A 86 9.94 27.45 -14.58
N GLU A 87 11.15 27.82 -15.02
CA GLU A 87 11.61 29.22 -15.12
C GLU A 87 10.70 30.06 -16.01
N GLU A 88 10.21 29.49 -17.10
CA GLU A 88 9.38 30.19 -18.06
C GLU A 88 7.89 30.25 -17.65
N ASN A 89 7.38 29.28 -16.91
CA ASN A 89 5.93 29.07 -16.75
C ASN A 89 5.41 29.02 -15.31
N VAL A 90 6.24 28.64 -14.33
CA VAL A 90 5.76 28.34 -12.97
C VAL A 90 6.11 29.46 -12.01
N LYS A 91 5.10 30.07 -11.40
CA LYS A 91 5.25 31.17 -10.45
C LYS A 91 5.09 30.74 -8.99
N GLU A 92 4.43 29.61 -8.74
CA GLU A 92 4.08 29.12 -7.44
C GLU A 92 5.30 28.51 -6.74
N GLN A 93 5.77 29.14 -5.67
CA GLN A 93 6.95 28.70 -4.91
C GLN A 93 6.78 27.27 -4.35
N GLU A 94 5.57 26.88 -3.99
CA GLU A 94 5.29 25.51 -3.49
C GLU A 94 5.61 24.44 -4.53
N LEU A 95 5.39 24.72 -5.83
CA LEU A 95 5.70 23.80 -6.91
C LEU A 95 7.20 23.69 -7.14
N TRP A 96 7.93 24.80 -6.99
CA TRP A 96 9.40 24.83 -7.00
C TRP A 96 9.97 23.98 -5.86
N ASP A 97 9.50 24.19 -4.64
CA ASP A 97 9.90 23.42 -3.47
C ASP A 97 9.63 21.91 -3.64
N ALA A 98 8.44 21.57 -4.14
CA ALA A 98 8.06 20.20 -4.42
C ALA A 98 8.93 19.56 -5.52
N LYS A 99 9.30 20.33 -6.58
CA LYS A 99 10.21 19.91 -7.64
C LYS A 99 11.60 19.63 -7.09
N TYR A 100 12.19 20.55 -6.35
CA TYR A 100 13.52 20.38 -5.78
C TYR A 100 13.58 19.21 -4.80
N TYR A 101 12.56 19.07 -3.94
CA TYR A 101 12.45 17.93 -3.05
C TYR A 101 12.37 16.60 -3.83
N LYS A 102 11.56 16.55 -4.89
CA LYS A 102 11.43 15.37 -5.75
C LYS A 102 12.75 15.03 -6.44
N TRP A 103 13.48 16.03 -6.96
CA TRP A 103 14.78 15.83 -7.60
C TRP A 103 15.77 15.16 -6.64
N LEU A 104 15.87 15.66 -5.42
CA LEU A 104 16.76 15.08 -4.42
C LEU A 104 16.23 13.74 -3.87
N TYR A 105 14.94 13.64 -3.58
CA TYR A 105 14.39 12.46 -2.90
C TYR A 105 14.24 11.24 -3.81
N ILE A 106 13.95 11.45 -5.10
CA ILE A 106 13.66 10.37 -6.06
C ILE A 106 14.72 10.34 -7.18
N ASP A 107 14.83 11.41 -7.96
CA ASP A 107 15.48 11.36 -9.25
C ASP A 107 17.00 11.23 -9.18
N LEU A 108 17.65 11.90 -8.25
CA LEU A 108 19.08 11.81 -8.02
C LEU A 108 19.46 10.72 -7.01
N MET A 109 18.60 10.45 -6.02
CA MET A 109 18.87 9.47 -4.97
C MET A 109 19.07 8.06 -5.51
N ILE A 110 18.48 7.73 -6.66
CA ILE A 110 18.66 6.41 -7.29
C ILE A 110 20.14 6.17 -7.64
N TYR A 111 20.85 7.19 -8.09
CA TYR A 111 22.29 7.12 -8.41
C TYR A 111 23.14 7.18 -7.15
N VAL A 112 22.82 8.08 -6.22
CA VAL A 112 23.51 8.18 -4.93
C VAL A 112 23.47 6.85 -4.18
N ASN A 113 22.35 6.14 -4.24
CA ASN A 113 22.20 4.83 -3.61
C ASN A 113 23.01 3.71 -4.29
N ASN A 114 23.46 3.92 -5.51
CA ASN A 114 24.32 2.95 -6.23
C ASN A 114 25.80 3.03 -5.85
N CYS A 115 26.22 3.97 -5.05
CA CYS A 115 27.62 4.16 -4.65
C CYS A 115 28.31 2.89 -4.12
N ILE A 116 27.55 1.99 -3.47
CA ILE A 116 28.09 0.71 -2.95
C ILE A 116 28.37 -0.35 -4.03
N TYR A 117 27.93 -0.11 -5.26
CA TYR A 117 28.13 -1.01 -6.40
C TYR A 117 29.13 -0.44 -7.42
N LEU A 118 29.62 0.77 -7.21
CA LEU A 118 30.62 1.43 -8.05
C LEU A 118 32.03 1.26 -7.45
N SER A 119 33.06 1.33 -8.30
CA SER A 119 34.43 1.49 -7.83
C SER A 119 34.66 2.90 -7.31
N ASP A 120 35.69 3.07 -6.48
CA ASP A 120 35.98 4.34 -5.81
C ASP A 120 36.06 5.54 -6.80
N ASN A 121 36.82 5.42 -7.89
CA ASN A 121 36.90 6.48 -8.89
C ASN A 121 35.57 6.82 -9.55
N ARG A 122 34.71 5.83 -9.80
CA ARG A 122 33.39 6.03 -10.37
C ARG A 122 32.41 6.63 -9.38
N THR A 123 32.52 6.29 -8.10
CA THR A 123 31.74 6.93 -7.05
C THR A 123 32.06 8.42 -6.97
N LEU A 124 33.33 8.79 -6.97
CA LEU A 124 33.74 10.18 -6.95
C LEU A 124 33.30 10.97 -8.21
N GLU A 125 33.36 10.34 -9.40
CA GLU A 125 32.85 10.94 -10.64
C GLU A 125 31.34 11.21 -10.55
N MET A 126 30.57 10.23 -10.10
CA MET A 126 29.13 10.36 -9.86
C MET A 126 28.83 11.52 -8.89
N MET A 127 29.55 11.58 -7.77
CA MET A 127 29.39 12.63 -6.76
C MET A 127 29.63 14.03 -7.35
N LYS A 128 30.69 14.21 -8.17
CA LYS A 128 30.98 15.49 -8.83
C LYS A 128 29.83 15.90 -9.77
N ILE A 129 29.38 15.01 -10.66
CA ILE A 129 28.33 15.31 -11.63
C ILE A 129 27.03 15.73 -10.91
N ILE A 130 26.64 15.01 -9.86
CA ILE A 130 25.43 15.34 -9.11
C ILE A 130 25.61 16.63 -8.29
N LYS A 131 26.79 16.83 -7.69
CA LYS A 131 27.11 18.05 -6.93
C LYS A 131 27.01 19.28 -7.83
N ASP A 132 27.65 19.26 -9.01
CA ASP A 132 27.62 20.37 -9.96
C ASP A 132 26.19 20.76 -10.32
N TYR A 133 25.33 19.77 -10.61
CA TYR A 133 23.93 20.02 -10.90
C TYR A 133 23.16 20.61 -9.71
N ILE A 134 23.41 20.13 -8.49
CA ILE A 134 22.77 20.65 -7.28
C ILE A 134 23.18 22.12 -7.05
N GLU A 135 24.47 22.42 -7.11
CA GLU A 135 25.00 23.76 -6.88
C GLU A 135 24.48 24.79 -7.90
N GLU A 136 24.25 24.35 -9.14
CA GLU A 136 23.66 25.19 -10.18
C GLU A 136 22.15 25.45 -10.01
N THR A 137 21.40 24.44 -9.52
CA THR A 137 19.96 24.42 -9.78
C THR A 137 19.11 24.35 -8.51
N ILE A 138 19.61 23.73 -7.42
CA ILE A 138 18.80 23.39 -6.25
C ILE A 138 19.24 24.19 -5.03
N PRO A 139 18.33 24.92 -4.36
CA PRO A 139 18.64 25.58 -3.08
C PRO A 139 19.13 24.58 -2.04
N LEU A 140 20.30 24.81 -1.45
CA LEU A 140 20.97 23.85 -0.55
C LEU A 140 20.15 23.54 0.71
N GLU A 141 19.32 24.47 1.18
CA GLU A 141 18.39 24.27 2.30
C GLU A 141 17.33 23.19 2.01
N THR A 142 17.12 22.81 0.75
CA THR A 142 16.26 21.68 0.38
C THR A 142 16.79 20.35 0.92
N ILE A 143 18.12 20.24 1.06
CA ILE A 143 18.77 19.05 1.62
C ILE A 143 18.35 18.86 3.09
N ASP A 144 18.16 19.93 3.85
CA ASP A 144 17.76 19.86 5.26
C ASP A 144 16.33 19.35 5.45
N LYS A 145 15.47 19.50 4.44
CA LYS A 145 14.09 18.98 4.42
C LYS A 145 14.02 17.46 4.16
N LEU A 146 15.11 16.82 3.79
CA LEU A 146 15.16 15.39 3.48
C LEU A 146 15.18 14.50 4.74
N PRO A 147 14.70 13.23 4.63
CA PRO A 147 14.87 12.25 5.70
C PRO A 147 16.35 12.12 6.12
N VAL A 148 16.57 11.86 7.41
CA VAL A 148 17.89 11.90 8.05
C VAL A 148 19.00 11.24 7.24
N LEU A 149 18.83 9.98 6.82
CA LEU A 149 19.88 9.28 6.07
C LEU A 149 20.09 9.85 4.66
N TYR A 150 19.04 10.40 4.04
CA TYR A 150 19.13 11.04 2.72
C TYR A 150 19.90 12.35 2.85
N ARG A 151 19.57 13.17 3.84
CA ARG A 151 20.30 14.39 4.16
C ARG A 151 21.77 14.12 4.41
N GLU A 152 22.12 13.16 5.28
CA GLU A 152 23.52 12.82 5.56
C GLU A 152 24.28 12.29 4.33
N LYS A 153 23.59 11.55 3.43
CA LYS A 153 24.20 11.13 2.15
C LYS A 153 24.49 12.32 1.24
N TYR A 154 23.58 13.30 1.14
CA TYR A 154 23.87 14.52 0.38
C TYR A 154 24.93 15.38 1.04
N VAL A 155 24.98 15.48 2.35
CA VAL A 155 26.09 16.16 3.04
C VAL A 155 27.43 15.50 2.70
N ALA A 156 27.52 14.19 2.69
CA ALA A 156 28.71 13.47 2.27
C ALA A 156 29.04 13.71 0.79
N LEU A 157 28.03 13.69 -0.09
CA LEU A 157 28.17 13.96 -1.53
C LEU A 157 28.68 15.37 -1.79
N MET A 158 28.08 16.39 -1.17
CA MET A 158 28.50 17.79 -1.34
C MET A 158 29.93 18.05 -0.87
N ASN A 159 30.39 17.30 0.13
CA ASN A 159 31.79 17.35 0.61
C ASN A 159 32.74 16.40 -0.14
N LEU A 160 32.25 15.65 -1.14
CA LEU A 160 32.99 14.62 -1.87
C LEU A 160 33.64 13.57 -0.94
N ASP A 161 32.99 13.29 0.21
CA ASP A 161 33.42 12.27 1.18
C ASP A 161 32.84 10.91 0.77
N GLU A 162 33.50 10.26 -0.17
CA GLU A 162 33.12 8.98 -0.75
C GLU A 162 32.99 7.88 0.32
N LYS A 163 33.98 7.79 1.21
CA LYS A 163 34.03 6.78 2.27
C LYS A 163 32.80 6.90 3.19
N ARG A 164 32.44 8.13 3.54
CA ARG A 164 31.26 8.40 4.35
C ARG A 164 29.97 8.06 3.60
N LEU A 165 29.88 8.42 2.31
CA LEU A 165 28.69 8.11 1.49
C LEU A 165 28.44 6.60 1.42
N VAL A 166 29.46 5.82 1.08
CA VAL A 166 29.39 4.36 1.02
C VAL A 166 29.00 3.76 2.37
N LYS A 167 29.60 4.24 3.47
CA LYS A 167 29.28 3.79 4.84
C LYS A 167 27.82 4.07 5.21
N LEU A 168 27.30 5.25 4.90
CA LEU A 168 25.91 5.63 5.15
C LEU A 168 24.94 4.73 4.38
N ARG A 169 25.24 4.47 3.11
CA ARG A 169 24.43 3.61 2.27
C ARG A 169 24.46 2.15 2.73
N GLN A 170 25.61 1.62 3.10
CA GLN A 170 25.73 0.27 3.64
C GLN A 170 24.92 0.13 4.93
N TYR A 171 25.06 1.09 5.85
CA TYR A 171 24.25 1.11 7.06
C TYR A 171 22.73 1.12 6.76
N GLU A 172 22.30 1.92 5.78
CA GLU A 172 20.90 1.97 5.38
C GLU A 172 20.40 0.61 4.88
N VAL A 173 21.15 -0.05 4.00
CA VAL A 173 20.79 -1.39 3.47
C VAL A 173 20.65 -2.39 4.60
N ASP A 174 21.58 -2.41 5.55
CA ASP A 174 21.62 -3.38 6.63
C ASP A 174 20.58 -3.11 7.73
N ASN A 175 20.24 -1.83 7.96
CA ASN A 175 19.52 -1.40 9.15
C ASN A 175 18.24 -0.59 8.91
N TYR A 176 17.92 -0.22 7.67
CA TYR A 176 16.78 0.66 7.34
C TYR A 176 15.45 0.23 7.98
N LYS A 177 15.21 -1.07 8.05
CA LYS A 177 13.95 -1.62 8.60
C LYS A 177 13.94 -1.70 10.14
N ASN A 178 15.03 -1.39 10.80
CA ASN A 178 15.29 -1.78 12.18
C ASN A 178 15.69 -0.62 13.11
N LEU A 179 15.56 0.62 12.63
CA LEU A 179 15.88 1.80 13.43
C LEU A 179 14.96 1.88 14.66
N LYS A 180 15.55 1.94 15.84
CA LYS A 180 14.84 2.25 17.09
C LYS A 180 14.76 3.76 17.26
N ILE A 181 13.57 4.28 17.54
CA ILE A 181 13.32 5.69 17.81
C ILE A 181 12.88 5.84 19.27
N VAL A 182 13.40 6.81 19.96
CA VAL A 182 13.07 7.12 21.37
C VAL A 182 12.60 8.54 21.51
N LYS A 183 11.60 8.76 22.36
CA LYS A 183 11.11 10.09 22.73
C LYS A 183 12.09 10.75 23.69
N LYS A 184 12.43 12.02 23.44
CA LYS A 184 13.21 12.91 24.30
C LYS A 184 12.52 14.27 24.34
N GLY A 185 11.81 14.56 25.40
CA GLY A 185 10.94 15.75 25.45
C GLY A 185 9.90 15.71 24.34
N ASN A 186 9.86 16.76 23.50
CA ASN A 186 8.96 16.86 22.36
C ASN A 186 9.53 16.27 21.06
N LYS A 187 10.78 15.77 21.07
CA LYS A 187 11.47 15.22 19.89
C LYS A 187 11.52 13.70 19.92
N TYR A 188 11.61 13.10 18.75
CA TYR A 188 11.74 11.66 18.53
C TYR A 188 13.06 11.36 17.84
N ILE A 189 14.02 10.85 18.62
CA ILE A 189 15.41 10.70 18.20
C ILE A 189 15.68 9.25 17.74
N GLY A 190 16.16 9.11 16.51
CA GLY A 190 16.64 7.85 15.95
C GLY A 190 17.93 7.38 16.64
N LYS A 191 17.99 6.12 17.06
CA LYS A 191 19.17 5.52 17.66
C LYS A 191 20.13 5.04 16.57
N PHE A 192 20.79 5.99 15.94
CA PHE A 192 21.88 5.72 14.99
C PHE A 192 23.20 5.50 15.72
N PRO A 193 24.12 4.68 15.18
CA PRO A 193 25.50 4.67 15.62
C PRO A 193 26.13 6.08 15.46
N LYS A 194 27.00 6.47 16.38
CA LYS A 194 27.66 7.80 16.33
C LYS A 194 28.41 8.06 15.02
N ALA A 195 28.95 7.02 14.39
CA ALA A 195 29.64 7.10 13.12
C ALA A 195 28.70 7.30 11.90
N ILE A 196 27.39 7.22 12.10
CA ILE A 196 26.36 7.39 11.07
C ILE A 196 25.68 8.75 11.24
N VAL A 197 25.00 8.99 12.36
CA VAL A 197 24.34 10.25 12.67
C VAL A 197 24.52 10.60 14.14
N THR A 198 24.76 11.87 14.46
CA THR A 198 24.98 12.33 15.83
C THR A 198 24.06 13.48 16.22
N GLY A 199 23.76 13.57 17.52
CA GLY A 199 23.09 14.73 18.11
C GLY A 199 21.70 15.03 17.56
N ASP A 200 21.39 16.30 17.39
CA ASP A 200 20.09 16.79 16.93
C ASP A 200 19.80 16.41 15.46
N LYS A 201 20.82 16.06 14.68
CA LYS A 201 20.66 15.56 13.31
C LYS A 201 19.90 14.24 13.25
N ALA A 202 19.79 13.50 14.35
CA ALA A 202 19.01 12.26 14.46
C ALA A 202 17.51 12.48 14.76
N ASP A 203 17.01 13.71 14.71
CA ASP A 203 15.61 14.03 14.91
C ASP A 203 14.73 13.43 13.77
N MET A 204 13.81 12.56 14.15
CA MET A 204 12.90 11.85 13.24
C MET A 204 11.45 12.35 13.38
N THR A 205 11.21 13.43 14.10
CA THR A 205 9.86 13.89 14.47
C THR A 205 9.01 14.17 13.24
N GLU A 206 9.51 14.97 12.31
CA GLU A 206 8.81 15.29 11.06
C GLU A 206 8.70 14.08 10.12
N ALA A 207 9.74 13.26 10.07
CA ALA A 207 9.70 12.03 9.28
C ALA A 207 8.59 11.09 9.75
N LEU A 208 8.37 10.98 11.05
CA LEU A 208 7.27 10.17 11.61
C LEU A 208 5.89 10.71 11.28
N ASP A 209 5.74 12.03 11.07
CA ASP A 209 4.48 12.63 10.62
C ASP A 209 4.11 12.12 9.21
N GLN A 210 5.10 11.92 8.34
CA GLN A 210 4.91 11.44 6.97
C GLN A 210 4.87 9.92 6.85
N TRP A 211 5.40 9.18 7.83
CA TRP A 211 5.47 7.72 7.74
C TRP A 211 4.09 7.08 7.80
N ARG A 212 3.89 6.13 6.91
CA ARG A 212 2.69 5.28 6.91
C ARG A 212 2.75 4.26 8.04
N LEU A 213 1.58 3.88 8.53
CA LEU A 213 1.45 2.79 9.48
C LEU A 213 1.91 1.45 8.86
N THR A 214 2.69 0.70 9.61
CA THR A 214 3.01 -0.68 9.27
C THR A 214 1.89 -1.56 9.81
N GLN A 215 1.21 -2.29 8.94
CA GLN A 215 0.07 -3.14 9.30
C GLN A 215 0.07 -4.46 8.53
N LEU A 216 -0.57 -5.46 9.08
CA LEU A 216 -0.84 -6.74 8.43
C LEU A 216 -2.02 -7.44 9.12
N ILE A 217 -2.88 -8.07 8.35
CA ILE A 217 -3.87 -9.04 8.80
C ILE A 217 -3.23 -10.42 8.68
N TYR A 218 -3.18 -11.17 9.77
CA TYR A 218 -2.59 -12.51 9.77
C TYR A 218 -3.61 -13.63 10.06
N ASP A 219 -4.78 -13.28 10.61
CA ASP A 219 -5.88 -14.24 10.79
C ASP A 219 -7.26 -13.59 10.58
N VAL A 220 -8.18 -14.37 10.01
CA VAL A 220 -9.58 -14.03 9.84
C VAL A 220 -10.38 -15.32 10.03
N ALA A 221 -11.30 -15.36 10.99
CA ALA A 221 -12.10 -16.54 11.28
C ALA A 221 -13.51 -16.17 11.74
N TRP A 222 -14.50 -16.91 11.26
CA TRP A 222 -15.84 -16.86 11.80
C TRP A 222 -15.98 -17.70 13.06
N GLN A 223 -16.54 -17.12 14.10
CA GLN A 223 -16.89 -17.76 15.38
C GLN A 223 -18.38 -17.48 15.62
N LYS A 224 -19.23 -18.43 15.25
CA LYS A 224 -20.70 -18.23 15.21
C LYS A 224 -21.05 -17.04 14.29
N GLU A 225 -21.63 -15.99 14.81
CA GLU A 225 -22.05 -14.78 14.07
C GLU A 225 -20.99 -13.67 14.06
N GLN A 226 -19.79 -13.91 14.62
CA GLN A 226 -18.73 -12.92 14.70
C GLN A 226 -17.56 -13.31 13.80
N CYS A 227 -17.21 -12.44 12.86
CA CYS A 227 -15.95 -12.53 12.14
C CYS A 227 -14.86 -11.84 12.95
N VAL A 228 -13.91 -12.62 13.42
CA VAL A 228 -12.75 -12.14 14.17
C VAL A 228 -11.59 -11.91 13.20
N ILE A 229 -11.10 -10.68 13.14
CA ILE A 229 -10.00 -10.24 12.29
C ILE A 229 -8.82 -9.86 13.17
N GLU A 230 -7.73 -10.61 13.09
CA GLU A 230 -6.52 -10.34 13.88
C GLU A 230 -5.37 -9.85 13.01
N GLY A 231 -4.68 -8.85 13.53
CA GLY A 231 -3.54 -8.25 12.85
C GLY A 231 -2.65 -7.44 13.80
N TYR A 232 -1.79 -6.65 13.20
CA TYR A 232 -0.98 -5.66 13.92
C TYR A 232 -0.94 -4.34 13.17
N VAL A 233 -0.73 -3.25 13.93
CA VAL A 233 -0.52 -1.91 13.40
C VAL A 233 0.40 -1.11 14.31
N PHE A 234 1.38 -0.40 13.74
CA PHE A 234 2.30 0.46 14.49
C PHE A 234 3.05 1.44 13.59
N LEU A 235 3.60 2.51 14.18
CA LEU A 235 4.61 3.33 13.55
C LEU A 235 5.99 2.67 13.72
N ARG A 236 6.67 2.42 12.60
CA ARG A 236 7.97 1.76 12.61
C ARG A 236 9.00 2.56 13.45
N GLY A 237 9.86 1.84 14.16
CA GLY A 237 10.88 2.42 15.03
C GLY A 237 10.39 2.77 16.45
N LEU A 238 9.09 3.02 16.64
CA LEU A 238 8.52 3.31 17.94
C LEU A 238 8.09 2.03 18.64
N SER A 239 8.68 1.73 19.80
CA SER A 239 8.34 0.53 20.58
C SER A 239 6.91 0.58 21.12
N VAL A 240 6.18 -0.53 20.99
CA VAL A 240 4.85 -0.76 21.56
C VAL A 240 4.94 -1.96 22.53
N PRO A 241 5.55 -1.78 23.72
CA PRO A 241 5.84 -2.89 24.65
C PRO A 241 4.60 -3.52 25.26
N ASN A 242 3.51 -2.77 25.38
CA ASN A 242 2.24 -3.25 25.91
C ASN A 242 1.05 -2.61 25.13
N VAL A 243 -0.14 -3.15 25.34
CA VAL A 243 -1.35 -2.80 24.60
C VAL A 243 -1.87 -1.38 24.86
N ASN A 244 -1.43 -0.73 25.92
CA ASN A 244 -1.91 0.60 26.31
C ASN A 244 -1.07 1.75 25.72
N VAL A 245 0.00 1.44 24.99
CA VAL A 245 0.90 2.46 24.41
C VAL A 245 0.28 3.20 23.22
N GLN A 246 -0.68 2.56 22.56
CA GLN A 246 -1.43 3.11 21.43
C GLN A 246 -2.91 2.87 21.63
N LYS A 247 -3.75 3.78 21.13
CA LYS A 247 -5.20 3.64 21.11
C LYS A 247 -5.64 3.36 19.69
N LEU A 248 -6.53 2.38 19.53
CA LEU A 248 -7.06 1.99 18.23
C LEU A 248 -8.59 2.12 18.25
N SER A 249 -9.15 2.56 17.13
CA SER A 249 -10.57 2.43 16.83
C SER A 249 -10.78 1.97 15.40
N ALA A 250 -11.90 1.31 15.13
CA ALA A 250 -12.21 0.77 13.83
C ALA A 250 -13.64 1.12 13.43
N HIS A 251 -13.85 1.38 12.14
CA HIS A 251 -15.17 1.64 11.55
C HIS A 251 -15.34 0.86 10.26
N LEU A 252 -16.51 0.30 10.07
CA LEU A 252 -16.97 -0.19 8.77
C LEU A 252 -17.47 1.03 7.98
N VAL A 253 -16.88 1.30 6.82
CA VAL A 253 -17.18 2.50 6.01
C VAL A 253 -17.79 2.07 4.69
N CYS A 254 -19.00 2.51 4.42
CA CYS A 254 -19.70 2.28 3.17
C CYS A 254 -19.02 3.02 2.02
N LEU A 255 -18.73 2.31 0.91
CA LEU A 255 -18.02 2.90 -0.22
C LEU A 255 -18.87 3.89 -1.02
N SER A 256 -20.20 3.68 -1.07
CA SER A 256 -21.11 4.53 -1.82
C SER A 256 -21.51 5.80 -1.07
N THR A 257 -21.71 5.71 0.27
CA THR A 257 -22.24 6.83 1.08
C THR A 257 -21.18 7.47 1.96
N GLY A 258 -20.09 6.80 2.27
CA GLY A 258 -19.08 7.24 3.24
C GLY A 258 -19.53 7.08 4.70
N GLU A 259 -20.69 6.51 4.96
CA GLU A 259 -21.21 6.28 6.31
C GLU A 259 -20.24 5.41 7.12
N LYS A 260 -20.00 5.80 8.38
CA LYS A 260 -19.07 5.13 9.29
C LYS A 260 -19.83 4.45 10.43
N ILE A 261 -19.72 3.14 10.52
CA ILE A 261 -20.34 2.31 11.56
C ILE A 261 -19.23 1.80 12.49
N PRO A 262 -19.29 2.06 13.79
CA PRO A 262 -18.24 1.65 14.71
C PRO A 262 -18.18 0.13 14.86
N LEU A 263 -16.96 -0.41 14.81
CA LEU A 263 -16.65 -1.82 15.07
C LEU A 263 -16.00 -1.97 16.44
N GLU A 264 -16.27 -3.10 17.10
CA GLU A 264 -15.54 -3.48 18.30
C GLU A 264 -14.09 -3.79 17.93
N ILE A 265 -13.14 -3.21 18.67
CA ILE A 265 -11.71 -3.47 18.52
C ILE A 265 -11.06 -3.62 19.89
N GLN A 266 -10.23 -4.63 20.03
CA GLN A 266 -9.45 -4.94 21.22
C GLN A 266 -7.97 -4.87 20.87
N SER A 267 -7.18 -4.17 21.69
CA SER A 267 -5.72 -4.23 21.61
C SER A 267 -5.22 -5.53 22.23
N ILE A 268 -4.42 -6.29 21.47
CA ILE A 268 -3.90 -7.58 21.89
C ILE A 268 -2.37 -7.65 21.75
N LYS A 269 -1.73 -8.66 22.35
CA LYS A 269 -0.31 -8.93 22.13
C LYS A 269 -0.11 -9.59 20.76
N SER A 270 0.88 -9.15 19.98
CA SER A 270 1.28 -9.76 18.72
C SER A 270 2.71 -10.30 18.77
N GLN A 271 2.83 -11.59 18.96
CA GLN A 271 4.13 -12.27 18.85
C GLN A 271 4.65 -12.26 17.40
N TYR A 272 3.74 -12.26 16.42
CA TYR A 272 4.08 -12.22 15.00
C TYR A 272 4.84 -10.93 14.65
N ALA A 273 4.33 -9.77 15.06
CA ALA A 273 5.00 -8.48 14.83
C ALA A 273 6.35 -8.43 15.58
N GLN A 274 6.41 -8.90 16.82
CA GLN A 274 7.64 -8.95 17.61
C GLN A 274 8.70 -9.82 16.93
N LYS A 275 8.35 -11.01 16.47
CA LYS A 275 9.26 -11.91 15.77
C LYS A 275 9.77 -11.32 14.45
N LYS A 276 8.90 -10.62 13.70
CA LYS A 276 9.23 -10.10 12.37
C LYS A 276 10.03 -8.80 12.40
N PHE A 277 9.80 -7.93 13.39
CA PHE A 277 10.34 -6.55 13.41
C PHE A 277 11.12 -6.21 14.69
N GLY A 278 10.92 -6.94 15.76
CA GLY A 278 11.52 -6.64 17.07
C GLY A 278 12.89 -7.27 17.30
N LEU A 279 13.33 -8.15 16.40
CA LEU A 279 14.59 -8.88 16.51
C LEU A 279 15.39 -8.70 15.22
N LYS A 280 16.70 -8.42 15.37
CA LYS A 280 17.70 -8.59 14.32
C LYS A 280 18.65 -9.69 14.75
N ILE A 281 18.96 -10.63 13.85
CA ILE A 281 20.03 -11.61 14.07
C ILE A 281 21.31 -10.95 13.59
N ASP A 282 22.24 -10.75 14.50
CA ASP A 282 23.61 -10.33 14.24
C ASP A 282 24.51 -11.56 14.28
N ASN A 283 25.39 -11.70 13.31
CA ASN A 283 26.24 -12.88 13.18
C ASN A 283 27.30 -13.01 14.29
N GLU A 284 27.65 -11.88 14.92
CA GLU A 284 28.66 -11.84 16.00
C GLU A 284 28.02 -11.94 17.40
N THR A 285 26.90 -11.21 17.62
CA THR A 285 26.24 -11.11 18.93
C THR A 285 25.01 -12.01 19.06
N LYS A 286 24.62 -12.69 18.01
CA LYS A 286 23.50 -13.64 17.83
C LYS A 286 22.09 -13.04 17.87
N GLN A 287 21.77 -11.98 18.63
CA GLN A 287 20.45 -11.30 18.58
C GLN A 287 20.53 -9.86 19.10
N ILE A 288 20.01 -8.90 18.34
CA ILE A 288 19.81 -7.52 18.79
C ILE A 288 18.33 -7.21 18.86
N HIS A 289 17.83 -6.80 20.01
CA HIS A 289 16.48 -6.26 20.18
C HIS A 289 16.46 -4.79 19.74
N LEU A 290 15.74 -4.48 18.68
CA LEU A 290 15.67 -3.13 18.13
C LEU A 290 14.53 -2.34 18.76
N ALA A 291 13.29 -2.70 18.49
CA ALA A 291 12.10 -2.12 19.10
C ALA A 291 11.20 -3.24 19.60
N ASN A 292 10.45 -2.95 20.65
CA ASN A 292 9.50 -3.92 21.20
C ASN A 292 8.12 -3.67 20.57
N TYR A 293 7.60 -4.65 19.83
CA TYR A 293 6.29 -4.58 19.18
C TYR A 293 5.26 -5.56 19.74
N LYS A 294 5.50 -6.07 20.96
CA LYS A 294 4.60 -7.08 21.57
C LYS A 294 3.16 -6.57 21.74
N GLY A 295 2.96 -5.28 22.02
CA GLY A 295 1.65 -4.69 22.30
C GLY A 295 0.92 -4.13 21.08
N CYS A 296 1.40 -4.32 19.84
CA CYS A 296 0.85 -3.66 18.65
C CYS A 296 -0.25 -4.45 17.94
N GLY A 297 -0.70 -5.57 18.47
CA GLY A 297 -1.75 -6.39 17.89
C GLY A 297 -3.15 -5.78 18.09
N TYR A 298 -4.06 -6.15 17.22
CA TYR A 298 -5.48 -5.86 17.34
C TYR A 298 -6.33 -7.09 17.00
N ARG A 299 -7.54 -7.10 17.56
CA ARG A 299 -8.64 -7.98 17.22
C ARG A 299 -9.85 -7.11 16.92
N ILE A 300 -10.35 -7.14 15.68
CA ILE A 300 -11.56 -6.46 15.24
C ILE A 300 -12.67 -7.50 15.12
N ILE A 301 -13.87 -7.15 15.56
CA ILE A 301 -15.05 -8.01 15.50
C ILE A 301 -16.05 -7.39 14.53
N LEU A 302 -16.35 -8.13 13.46
CA LEU A 302 -17.45 -7.84 12.55
C LEU A 302 -18.62 -8.73 12.95
N ASP A 303 -19.63 -8.14 13.58
CA ASP A 303 -20.78 -8.85 14.14
C ASP A 303 -21.93 -8.91 13.12
N ALA A 304 -22.24 -10.11 12.64
CA ALA A 304 -23.26 -10.33 11.63
C ALA A 304 -24.68 -10.06 12.16
N ALA A 305 -24.93 -10.27 13.45
CA ALA A 305 -26.23 -9.95 14.05
C ALA A 305 -26.49 -8.45 14.03
N LYS A 306 -25.48 -7.65 14.40
CA LYS A 306 -25.55 -6.18 14.33
C LYS A 306 -25.69 -5.66 12.90
N ILE A 307 -24.97 -6.27 11.94
CA ILE A 307 -25.08 -5.92 10.51
C ILE A 307 -26.50 -6.16 10.01
N ARG A 308 -27.12 -7.26 10.41
CA ARG A 308 -28.52 -7.61 10.06
C ARG A 308 -29.51 -6.64 10.70
N GLU A 309 -29.35 -6.33 11.97
CA GLU A 309 -30.18 -5.36 12.69
C GLU A 309 -30.17 -3.98 11.99
N LEU A 310 -29.00 -3.53 11.57
CA LEU A 310 -28.82 -2.26 10.85
C LEU A 310 -29.22 -2.33 9.37
N LYS A 311 -29.61 -3.51 8.86
CA LYS A 311 -30.01 -3.75 7.45
C LYS A 311 -28.98 -3.23 6.46
N LEU A 312 -27.70 -3.46 6.73
CA LEU A 312 -26.62 -2.99 5.87
C LEU A 312 -26.63 -3.76 4.55
N ASP A 313 -26.39 -3.05 3.44
CA ASP A 313 -26.22 -3.60 2.10
C ASP A 313 -25.14 -2.77 1.36
N GLY A 314 -24.33 -3.43 0.51
CA GLY A 314 -23.29 -2.77 -0.28
C GLY A 314 -21.86 -3.20 0.01
N GLU A 315 -20.91 -2.42 -0.49
CA GLU A 315 -19.46 -2.65 -0.31
C GLU A 315 -18.87 -1.71 0.74
N TYR A 316 -17.99 -2.27 1.55
CA TYR A 316 -17.39 -1.58 2.70
C TYR A 316 -15.89 -1.80 2.78
N HIS A 317 -15.19 -0.81 3.34
CA HIS A 317 -13.84 -0.95 3.88
C HIS A 317 -13.86 -0.88 5.40
N ILE A 318 -12.85 -1.45 6.05
CA ILE A 318 -12.58 -1.19 7.47
C ILE A 318 -11.55 -0.07 7.56
N LEU A 319 -11.95 1.05 8.15
CA LEU A 319 -11.08 2.17 8.46
C LEU A 319 -10.54 1.99 9.87
N LEU A 320 -9.22 1.94 10.01
CA LEU A 320 -8.52 1.84 11.28
C LEU A 320 -7.95 3.21 11.64
N THR A 321 -8.29 3.73 12.83
CA THR A 321 -7.70 4.93 13.41
C THR A 321 -6.68 4.52 14.48
N TYR A 322 -5.48 5.04 14.33
CA TYR A 322 -4.35 4.85 15.23
C TYR A 322 -4.05 6.17 15.96
N GLU A 323 -4.02 6.14 17.27
CA GLU A 323 -3.66 7.31 18.09
C GLU A 323 -2.50 6.93 19.01
N ARG A 324 -1.47 7.78 19.00
CA ARG A 324 -0.34 7.67 19.89
C ARG A 324 0.41 8.98 19.99
N ASP A 325 0.67 9.45 21.21
CA ASP A 325 1.36 10.72 21.47
C ASP A 325 0.67 11.88 20.69
N ARG A 326 1.40 12.50 19.76
CA ARG A 326 0.90 13.56 18.88
C ARG A 326 0.22 13.06 17.60
N TRP A 327 0.34 11.78 17.28
CA TRP A 327 -0.16 11.25 16.01
C TRP A 327 -1.57 10.67 16.15
N LYS A 328 -2.42 11.15 15.25
CA LYS A 328 -3.68 10.51 14.91
C LYS A 328 -3.64 10.23 13.41
N LYS A 329 -3.60 8.94 13.04
CA LYS A 329 -3.51 8.49 11.66
C LYS A 329 -4.65 7.55 11.32
N GLU A 330 -5.27 7.77 10.18
CA GLU A 330 -6.28 6.87 9.64
C GLU A 330 -5.72 6.06 8.47
N THR A 331 -6.12 4.82 8.35
CA THR A 331 -5.73 3.94 7.27
C THR A 331 -6.83 2.91 7.00
N ILE A 332 -7.06 2.61 5.72
CA ILE A 332 -7.86 1.45 5.35
C ILE A 332 -7.11 0.19 5.81
N LEU A 333 -7.84 -0.76 6.37
CA LEU A 333 -7.29 -2.05 6.79
C LEU A 333 -6.75 -2.80 5.57
N ARG A 334 -5.45 -3.07 5.54
CA ARG A 334 -4.75 -3.65 4.39
C ARG A 334 -3.56 -4.51 4.79
N GLY A 335 -2.96 -5.15 3.77
CA GLY A 335 -1.85 -6.05 3.98
C GLY A 335 -2.35 -7.36 4.58
N ILE A 336 -2.60 -8.35 3.73
CA ILE A 336 -3.13 -9.65 4.13
C ILE A 336 -2.03 -10.67 3.93
N LEU A 337 -1.81 -11.53 4.92
CA LEU A 337 -0.85 -12.63 4.79
C LEU A 337 -1.18 -13.45 3.55
N LYS A 338 -0.19 -13.76 2.69
CA LYS A 338 -0.41 -14.41 1.38
C LYS A 338 -1.23 -15.71 1.50
N SER A 339 -0.92 -16.54 2.47
CA SER A 339 -1.64 -17.79 2.73
C SER A 339 -3.10 -17.59 3.11
N LEU A 340 -3.41 -16.51 3.83
CA LEU A 340 -4.77 -16.12 4.20
C LEU A 340 -5.50 -15.49 3.02
N GLY A 341 -4.83 -14.60 2.28
CA GLY A 341 -5.42 -13.89 1.16
C GLY A 341 -5.91 -14.78 0.01
N ASN A 342 -5.33 -15.98 -0.12
CA ASN A 342 -5.76 -16.98 -1.10
C ASN A 342 -6.97 -17.84 -0.64
N LYS A 343 -7.44 -17.62 0.58
CA LYS A 343 -8.58 -18.35 1.18
C LYS A 343 -9.66 -17.41 1.70
N LEU A 344 -9.51 -16.11 1.50
CA LEU A 344 -10.40 -15.12 2.10
C LEU A 344 -11.80 -15.19 1.51
N ASP A 345 -11.91 -15.44 0.22
CA ASP A 345 -13.14 -15.65 -0.53
C ASP A 345 -13.95 -16.88 -0.07
N LYS A 346 -13.29 -17.85 0.58
CA LYS A 346 -13.92 -19.01 1.20
C LYS A 346 -14.46 -18.73 2.61
N LYS A 347 -14.23 -17.53 3.14
CA LYS A 347 -14.66 -17.12 4.49
C LYS A 347 -15.94 -16.26 4.41
N THR A 348 -16.97 -16.81 3.77
CA THR A 348 -18.29 -16.19 3.67
C THR A 348 -19.15 -16.54 4.88
N TYR A 349 -20.10 -15.68 5.19
CA TYR A 349 -21.14 -15.93 6.19
C TYR A 349 -22.50 -15.74 5.55
N PHE A 350 -23.40 -16.69 5.76
CA PHE A 350 -24.77 -16.58 5.32
C PHE A 350 -25.73 -17.00 6.43
N LYS A 351 -26.69 -16.15 6.74
CA LYS A 351 -27.81 -16.45 7.64
C LYS A 351 -28.93 -15.44 7.43
N ASP A 352 -30.18 -15.90 7.52
CA ASP A 352 -31.39 -15.07 7.48
C ASP A 352 -31.38 -14.08 6.29
N HIS A 353 -31.14 -14.58 5.07
CA HIS A 353 -31.07 -13.84 3.80
C HIS A 353 -29.93 -12.82 3.69
N MET A 354 -29.01 -12.79 4.63
CA MET A 354 -27.84 -11.93 4.59
C MET A 354 -26.58 -12.74 4.23
N LEU A 355 -25.90 -12.32 3.17
CA LEU A 355 -24.59 -12.83 2.76
C LEU A 355 -23.51 -11.80 3.06
N ILE A 356 -22.46 -12.21 3.77
CA ILE A 356 -21.25 -11.41 3.98
C ILE A 356 -20.07 -12.08 3.30
N GLU A 357 -19.51 -11.42 2.30
CA GLU A 357 -18.37 -11.87 1.53
C GLU A 357 -17.13 -11.07 1.94
N LEU A 358 -16.04 -11.78 2.23
CA LEU A 358 -14.76 -11.18 2.55
C LEU A 358 -13.81 -11.32 1.36
N SER A 359 -13.19 -10.23 0.94
CA SER A 359 -12.30 -10.22 -0.20
C SER A 359 -11.14 -9.24 -0.01
N LYS A 360 -10.28 -9.15 -1.00
CA LYS A 360 -9.18 -8.17 -1.05
C LYS A 360 -9.16 -7.46 -2.39
N SER A 361 -8.83 -6.18 -2.37
CA SER A 361 -8.49 -5.45 -3.60
C SER A 361 -7.14 -5.93 -4.17
N TYR A 362 -6.82 -5.52 -5.41
CA TYR A 362 -5.48 -5.74 -5.98
C TYR A 362 -4.37 -5.06 -5.15
N ARG A 363 -4.70 -4.02 -4.35
CA ARG A 363 -3.80 -3.34 -3.41
C ARG A 363 -3.74 -4.01 -2.04
N TYR A 364 -4.36 -5.18 -1.89
CA TYR A 364 -4.48 -5.91 -0.63
C TYR A 364 -5.27 -5.14 0.45
N ASP A 365 -6.17 -4.22 0.07
CA ASP A 365 -7.14 -3.64 1.00
C ASP A 365 -8.20 -4.68 1.32
N PHE A 366 -8.54 -4.80 2.60
CA PHE A 366 -9.58 -5.71 3.06
C PHE A 366 -10.96 -5.16 2.72
N LYS A 367 -11.77 -5.94 2.03
CA LYS A 367 -13.12 -5.58 1.61
C LYS A 367 -14.15 -6.49 2.25
N VAL A 368 -15.28 -5.89 2.61
CA VAL A 368 -16.50 -6.58 3.09
C VAL A 368 -17.62 -6.21 2.14
N LYS A 369 -18.25 -7.21 1.54
CA LYS A 369 -19.48 -7.03 0.76
C LYS A 369 -20.63 -7.67 1.52
N ILE A 370 -21.67 -6.91 1.73
CA ILE A 370 -22.89 -7.34 2.40
C ILE A 370 -24.01 -7.29 1.38
N SER A 371 -24.77 -8.35 1.26
CA SER A 371 -25.93 -8.43 0.37
C SER A 371 -27.13 -8.92 1.16
N GLN A 372 -28.16 -8.10 1.19
CA GLN A 372 -29.46 -8.46 1.76
C GLN A 372 -30.45 -8.64 0.61
N LYS A 373 -30.77 -9.89 0.27
CA LYS A 373 -31.71 -10.18 -0.82
C LYS A 373 -32.64 -11.30 -0.40
N ASN A 374 -33.94 -11.04 -0.51
CA ASN A 374 -35.00 -12.03 -0.35
C ASN A 374 -35.24 -12.68 -1.71
N ILE A 375 -34.53 -13.77 -2.00
CA ILE A 375 -34.90 -14.65 -3.09
C ILE A 375 -35.86 -15.67 -2.49
N GLU A 376 -37.13 -15.63 -2.90
CA GLU A 376 -38.13 -16.55 -2.43
C GLU A 376 -38.22 -17.76 -3.36
N LEU A 377 -38.39 -18.93 -2.78
CA LEU A 377 -38.69 -20.15 -3.50
C LEU A 377 -40.21 -20.20 -3.78
N ASN A 378 -40.60 -19.95 -5.04
CA ASN A 378 -41.99 -19.90 -5.45
C ASN A 378 -42.56 -21.30 -5.68
N ASP A 379 -41.78 -22.24 -6.19
CA ASP A 379 -42.15 -23.63 -6.44
C ASP A 379 -40.93 -24.55 -6.41
N MET A 380 -41.13 -25.79 -6.03
CA MET A 380 -40.12 -26.82 -5.99
C MET A 380 -40.70 -28.15 -6.47
N LYS A 381 -40.09 -28.74 -7.50
CA LYS A 381 -40.46 -30.04 -8.03
C LYS A 381 -39.27 -30.96 -8.16
N LEU A 382 -39.47 -32.20 -7.73
CA LEU A 382 -38.50 -33.28 -7.94
C LEU A 382 -38.97 -34.12 -9.10
N ASP A 383 -38.14 -34.28 -10.13
CA ASP A 383 -38.43 -35.07 -11.32
C ASP A 383 -37.24 -36.03 -11.57
N GLY A 384 -37.35 -37.25 -11.04
CA GLY A 384 -36.23 -38.18 -10.94
C GLY A 384 -35.09 -37.59 -10.09
N ASP A 385 -33.90 -37.54 -10.65
CA ASP A 385 -32.72 -36.94 -9.99
C ASP A 385 -32.57 -35.44 -10.28
N GLN A 386 -33.57 -34.81 -10.90
CA GLN A 386 -33.56 -33.38 -11.19
C GLN A 386 -34.44 -32.62 -10.21
N LEU A 387 -33.85 -31.77 -9.41
CA LEU A 387 -34.53 -30.79 -8.55
C LEU A 387 -34.78 -29.52 -9.34
N ARG A 388 -36.03 -29.19 -9.61
CA ARG A 388 -36.42 -27.92 -10.26
C ARG A 388 -36.90 -26.94 -9.20
N LEU A 389 -36.28 -25.77 -9.18
CA LEU A 389 -36.63 -24.68 -8.28
C LEU A 389 -37.12 -23.49 -9.11
N LYS A 390 -38.28 -22.95 -8.76
CA LYS A 390 -38.77 -21.69 -9.31
C LYS A 390 -38.57 -20.58 -8.26
N LEU A 391 -37.73 -19.63 -8.58
CA LEU A 391 -37.32 -18.54 -7.68
C LEU A 391 -38.02 -17.24 -8.05
N SER A 392 -38.17 -16.33 -7.09
CA SER A 392 -38.78 -15.01 -7.31
C SER A 392 -37.94 -14.09 -8.22
N GLU A 393 -36.64 -14.38 -8.35
CA GLU A 393 -35.70 -13.63 -9.19
C GLU A 393 -34.69 -14.56 -9.86
N LYS A 394 -34.10 -14.08 -10.96
CA LYS A 394 -32.98 -14.76 -11.62
C LYS A 394 -31.77 -14.85 -10.68
N VAL A 395 -31.15 -16.03 -10.64
CA VAL A 395 -29.95 -16.30 -9.86
C VAL A 395 -28.80 -16.70 -10.78
N ASP A 396 -27.59 -16.38 -10.39
CA ASP A 396 -26.39 -16.64 -11.19
C ASP A 396 -25.58 -17.84 -10.65
N ALA A 397 -25.84 -18.27 -9.42
CA ALA A 397 -25.16 -19.42 -8.84
C ALA A 397 -25.95 -20.01 -7.66
N LEU A 398 -25.78 -21.32 -7.42
CA LEU A 398 -26.12 -22.00 -6.19
C LEU A 398 -24.87 -22.27 -5.38
N TYR A 399 -24.96 -22.09 -4.06
CA TYR A 399 -23.89 -22.39 -3.12
C TYR A 399 -24.27 -23.53 -2.21
N GLU A 400 -23.38 -24.47 -2.00
CA GLU A 400 -23.52 -25.47 -0.95
C GLU A 400 -23.15 -24.85 0.39
N ALA A 401 -24.07 -24.83 1.34
CA ALA A 401 -23.78 -24.44 2.71
C ALA A 401 -23.24 -25.67 3.47
N LYS A 402 -21.95 -25.79 3.67
CA LYS A 402 -21.33 -26.90 4.44
C LYS A 402 -21.65 -26.84 5.93
N ASP A 403 -21.84 -25.65 6.45
CA ASP A 403 -22.37 -25.38 7.80
C ASP A 403 -23.01 -23.97 7.81
N ALA A 404 -23.54 -23.53 8.95
CA ALA A 404 -24.18 -22.21 9.07
C ALA A 404 -23.20 -21.03 8.78
N HIS A 405 -21.92 -21.31 8.52
CA HIS A 405 -20.83 -20.30 8.46
C HIS A 405 -19.92 -20.44 7.23
N ASN A 406 -20.06 -21.52 6.43
CA ASN A 406 -19.22 -21.76 5.25
C ASN A 406 -20.08 -22.18 4.05
N ALA A 407 -20.00 -21.42 2.96
CA ALA A 407 -20.65 -21.76 1.69
C ALA A 407 -19.59 -21.93 0.59
N GLU A 408 -19.69 -23.01 -0.18
CA GLU A 408 -18.89 -23.24 -1.38
C GLU A 408 -19.77 -23.20 -2.63
N ILE A 409 -19.25 -22.68 -3.75
CA ILE A 409 -19.98 -22.61 -5.01
C ILE A 409 -20.25 -24.03 -5.53
N LEU A 410 -21.51 -24.38 -5.74
CA LEU A 410 -21.90 -25.54 -6.51
C LEU A 410 -21.66 -25.29 -8.00
N LYS A 411 -21.28 -26.31 -8.74
CA LYS A 411 -20.85 -26.25 -10.15
C LYS A 411 -21.88 -25.77 -11.17
N ALA A 412 -23.07 -25.37 -10.78
CA ALA A 412 -24.13 -24.98 -11.71
C ALA A 412 -24.19 -23.44 -11.88
N ALA A 413 -23.78 -22.95 -13.03
CA ALA A 413 -24.15 -21.61 -13.48
C ALA A 413 -25.62 -21.60 -13.90
N ILE A 414 -26.44 -20.73 -13.28
CA ILE A 414 -27.87 -20.69 -13.49
C ILE A 414 -28.24 -19.27 -13.91
N THR A 415 -28.88 -19.14 -15.07
CA THR A 415 -29.18 -17.84 -15.67
C THR A 415 -30.70 -17.54 -15.79
N GLN A 416 -31.56 -18.34 -15.15
CA GLN A 416 -33.03 -18.23 -15.29
C GLN A 416 -33.72 -18.27 -13.93
N GLU A 417 -35.01 -17.87 -13.90
CA GLU A 417 -35.89 -18.00 -12.73
C GLU A 417 -36.17 -19.47 -12.39
N ASP A 418 -36.16 -20.33 -13.41
CA ASP A 418 -36.24 -21.77 -13.27
C ASP A 418 -34.83 -22.37 -13.22
N VAL A 419 -34.55 -22.99 -12.10
CA VAL A 419 -33.24 -23.59 -11.79
C VAL A 419 -33.43 -25.13 -11.77
N SER A 420 -32.69 -25.85 -12.60
CA SER A 420 -32.63 -27.29 -12.54
C SER A 420 -31.27 -27.76 -12.04
N VAL A 421 -31.25 -28.55 -10.99
CA VAL A 421 -30.05 -29.09 -10.36
C VAL A 421 -30.13 -30.61 -10.40
N ASP A 422 -29.09 -31.24 -10.92
CA ASP A 422 -28.93 -32.70 -10.80
C ASP A 422 -28.51 -33.02 -9.36
N ILE A 423 -29.33 -33.79 -8.68
CA ILE A 423 -29.13 -34.17 -7.28
C ILE A 423 -28.57 -35.58 -7.11
N SER A 424 -28.25 -36.30 -8.19
CA SER A 424 -27.68 -37.64 -8.13
C SER A 424 -26.38 -37.70 -7.34
N ASP A 425 -25.59 -36.63 -7.42
CA ASP A 425 -24.29 -36.47 -6.73
C ASP A 425 -24.37 -35.64 -5.43
N ILE A 426 -25.58 -35.29 -4.99
CA ILE A 426 -25.79 -34.45 -3.83
C ILE A 426 -26.00 -35.29 -2.57
N PRO A 427 -25.13 -35.25 -1.56
CA PRO A 427 -25.34 -35.97 -0.32
C PRO A 427 -26.61 -35.53 0.41
N GLU A 428 -27.35 -36.49 0.95
CA GLU A 428 -28.49 -36.21 1.81
C GLU A 428 -28.10 -35.31 3.00
N ASN A 429 -28.98 -34.37 3.39
CA ASN A 429 -28.82 -33.43 4.50
C ASN A 429 -27.93 -32.19 4.27
N LYS A 430 -27.72 -31.73 3.05
CA LYS A 430 -27.04 -30.45 2.78
C LYS A 430 -28.02 -29.31 2.51
N ARG A 431 -27.60 -28.08 2.91
CA ARG A 431 -28.35 -26.84 2.65
C ARG A 431 -27.75 -26.11 1.47
N TYR A 432 -28.58 -25.55 0.61
CA TYR A 432 -28.20 -24.81 -0.58
C TYR A 432 -28.68 -23.38 -0.51
N ILE A 433 -27.92 -22.48 -1.07
CA ILE A 433 -28.21 -21.06 -1.09
C ILE A 433 -28.14 -20.56 -2.52
N ALA A 434 -29.27 -20.03 -3.00
CA ALA A 434 -29.32 -19.35 -4.29
C ALA A 434 -28.83 -17.90 -4.17
N VAL A 435 -27.91 -17.48 -5.01
CA VAL A 435 -27.36 -16.15 -4.99
C VAL A 435 -27.41 -15.51 -6.37
N LYS A 436 -27.93 -14.30 -6.43
CA LYS A 436 -27.87 -13.45 -7.62
C LYS A 436 -26.56 -12.65 -7.58
N LYS A 437 -25.71 -12.81 -8.59
CA LYS A 437 -24.62 -11.85 -8.80
C LYS A 437 -25.24 -10.52 -9.21
N GLY A 438 -24.97 -9.47 -8.45
CA GLY A 438 -25.25 -8.12 -8.92
C GLY A 438 -24.46 -7.85 -10.20
N ASN A 439 -25.01 -7.10 -11.12
CA ASN A 439 -24.31 -6.67 -12.33
C ASN A 439 -22.92 -6.16 -11.99
N LEU A 440 -21.93 -6.79 -12.63
CA LEU A 440 -20.55 -6.32 -12.66
C LEU A 440 -20.48 -4.95 -13.35
#